data_5e54eed8a2c29420ea22c93ea5583ae8
#
_entry.id   5e54eed8a2c29420ea22c93ea5583ae8
#
_cell.length_a   1.000
_cell.length_b   1.000
_cell.length_c   1.000
_cell.angle_alpha   90.00
_cell.angle_beta   90.00
_cell.angle_gamma   90.00
#
_symmetry.space_group_name_H-M   'P 1'
#
loop_
_entity.id
_entity.type
_entity.pdbx_description
1 polymer ?
#
loop_
_entity_poly.entity_id
_entity_poly.type
_entity_poly.pdbx_seq_one_letter_code
_entity_poly.pdbx_strand_id
1 'polypeptide(L)'
;MKMNGVAAIMRFFAWMLVGGAMILATHPVALAQSCSGGSATVQILGSGGPALSPERASASYLLWIGGQARMLVDMGGGAYLRFGQSGAKTSDLALVAISHLHPDHVSDLPALLWLSHTVRTEPLPIVGPSAGKGAAGPTGNDVAPDFQTFLSRLFDEKSGAFQVLGGALGGKGNGVRLNVSTVDVLKAEPTTVFEGQGLKVTALGIPHANMPTLAYRVETPAGSVVFSSDQNGTDPKFVDFARDADTLIMHMQVPAGTANNPLHAAPAVVGRLAQNARVRRLIVSHIGLAGPVLEAAIADLKAAYTGPLTVGADLQCTPIRG
;
A
#
# COMPACT_ATOMS: atom_id res chain seq x y z
N MET A 1 -22.62 -46.06 -87.09
CA MET A 1 -23.59 -45.10 -86.57
C MET A 1 -22.84 -44.30 -85.52
N LYS A 2 -22.88 -42.99 -85.52
CA LYS A 2 -22.00 -41.96 -85.02
C LYS A 2 -21.77 -42.01 -83.48
N MET A 3 -20.51 -42.06 -83.14
CA MET A 3 -20.03 -41.75 -81.77
C MET A 3 -19.66 -40.26 -81.68
N ASN A 4 -20.24 -39.55 -80.69
CA ASN A 4 -19.86 -38.18 -80.36
C ASN A 4 -19.06 -38.19 -79.04
N GLY A 5 -17.81 -37.66 -79.18
CA GLY A 5 -16.91 -37.51 -78.06
C GLY A 5 -17.29 -36.30 -77.15
N VAL A 6 -17.03 -36.42 -75.87
CA VAL A 6 -17.10 -35.35 -74.92
C VAL A 6 -15.69 -35.15 -74.34
N ALA A 7 -15.09 -33.97 -74.64
CA ALA A 7 -13.81 -33.56 -74.10
C ALA A 7 -13.92 -33.15 -72.65
N ALA A 8 -13.12 -33.76 -71.77
CA ALA A 8 -12.97 -33.37 -70.36
C ALA A 8 -11.99 -32.20 -70.24
N ILE A 9 -12.48 -31.08 -69.71
CA ILE A 9 -11.67 -29.91 -69.35
C ILE A 9 -11.19 -30.09 -67.90
N MET A 10 -9.89 -30.41 -67.73
CA MET A 10 -9.21 -30.37 -66.42
C MET A 10 -8.93 -28.91 -66.02
N ARG A 11 -9.65 -28.42 -65.02
CA ARG A 11 -9.33 -27.16 -64.38
C ARG A 11 -8.30 -27.42 -63.25
N PHE A 12 -7.07 -26.93 -63.38
CA PHE A 12 -6.08 -26.84 -62.35
C PHE A 12 -6.46 -25.73 -61.39
N PHE A 13 -6.81 -26.08 -60.15
CA PHE A 13 -6.87 -25.14 -59.03
C PHE A 13 -5.48 -24.99 -58.41
N ALA A 14 -4.84 -23.85 -58.68
CA ALA A 14 -3.64 -23.46 -57.96
C ALA A 14 -3.99 -22.97 -56.58
N TRP A 15 -3.64 -23.72 -55.54
CA TRP A 15 -3.73 -23.29 -54.15
C TRP A 15 -2.54 -22.37 -53.86
N MET A 16 -2.79 -21.06 -53.76
CA MET A 16 -1.85 -20.12 -53.14
C MET A 16 -1.84 -20.35 -51.64
N LEU A 17 -0.80 -20.97 -51.10
CA LEU A 17 -0.44 -20.97 -49.69
C LEU A 17 0.04 -19.56 -49.33
N VAL A 18 -0.87 -18.73 -48.81
CA VAL A 18 -0.50 -17.50 -48.10
C VAL A 18 0.03 -17.91 -46.73
N GLY A 19 1.35 -18.07 -46.62
CA GLY A 19 2.04 -18.25 -45.36
C GLY A 19 1.92 -16.96 -44.51
N GLY A 20 0.89 -16.87 -43.69
CA GLY A 20 0.82 -15.82 -42.67
C GLY A 20 1.91 -16.03 -41.63
N ALA A 21 2.99 -15.24 -41.68
CA ALA A 21 3.93 -15.16 -40.61
C ALA A 21 3.19 -14.60 -39.35
N MET A 22 2.87 -15.47 -38.41
CA MET A 22 2.35 -15.09 -37.12
C MET A 22 3.47 -14.40 -36.36
N ILE A 23 3.51 -13.06 -36.40
CA ILE A 23 4.40 -12.27 -35.56
C ILE A 23 3.90 -12.45 -34.14
N LEU A 24 4.52 -13.36 -33.40
CA LEU A 24 4.36 -13.43 -31.94
C LEU A 24 4.93 -12.10 -31.39
N ALA A 25 4.04 -11.14 -31.14
CA ALA A 25 4.37 -9.97 -30.39
C ALA A 25 4.77 -10.44 -28.98
N THR A 26 6.06 -10.59 -28.74
CA THR A 26 6.59 -10.78 -27.40
C THR A 26 6.34 -9.48 -26.66
N HIS A 27 5.24 -9.44 -25.89
CA HIS A 27 5.05 -8.37 -24.91
C HIS A 27 6.23 -8.48 -23.94
N PRO A 28 7.03 -7.42 -23.75
CA PRO A 28 8.06 -7.47 -22.74
C PRO A 28 7.37 -7.75 -21.41
N VAL A 29 7.67 -8.89 -20.81
CA VAL A 29 7.33 -9.10 -19.39
C VAL A 29 8.02 -7.95 -18.67
N ALA A 30 7.24 -7.03 -18.10
CA ALA A 30 7.80 -5.96 -17.29
C ALA A 30 8.61 -6.63 -16.19
N LEU A 31 9.93 -6.52 -16.30
CA LEU A 31 10.85 -7.04 -15.30
C LEU A 31 10.47 -6.40 -13.97
N ALA A 32 10.44 -7.19 -12.92
CA ALA A 32 10.17 -6.73 -11.56
C ALA A 32 11.04 -5.49 -11.28
N GLN A 33 10.40 -4.36 -11.00
CA GLN A 33 11.11 -3.13 -10.70
C GLN A 33 11.46 -3.12 -9.22
N SER A 34 12.53 -3.84 -8.84
CA SER A 34 13.02 -3.79 -7.47
C SER A 34 13.71 -2.45 -7.21
N CYS A 35 13.48 -1.89 -6.02
CA CYS A 35 14.13 -0.66 -5.57
C CYS A 35 15.45 -0.94 -4.83
N SER A 36 16.16 -1.97 -5.24
CA SER A 36 17.34 -2.50 -4.54
C SER A 36 18.63 -1.66 -4.67
N GLY A 37 18.62 -0.61 -5.50
CA GLY A 37 19.84 0.16 -5.83
C GLY A 37 20.27 1.24 -4.83
N GLY A 38 19.53 1.48 -3.74
CA GLY A 38 19.79 2.54 -2.78
C GLY A 38 20.05 2.03 -1.36
N SER A 39 20.62 2.90 -0.50
CA SER A 39 20.82 2.61 0.93
C SER A 39 19.49 2.45 1.67
N ALA A 40 18.51 3.31 1.35
CA ALA A 40 17.11 3.17 1.78
C ALA A 40 16.17 3.84 0.76
N THR A 41 15.12 3.11 0.36
CA THR A 41 14.17 3.53 -0.69
C THR A 41 12.75 3.15 -0.30
N VAL A 42 11.81 4.06 -0.47
CA VAL A 42 10.38 3.75 -0.42
C VAL A 42 9.92 3.35 -1.82
N GLN A 43 9.20 2.24 -1.90
CA GLN A 43 8.46 1.83 -3.08
C GLN A 43 6.96 1.88 -2.79
N ILE A 44 6.21 2.58 -3.63
CA ILE A 44 4.75 2.59 -3.55
C ILE A 44 4.24 1.34 -4.27
N LEU A 45 3.61 0.41 -3.57
CA LEU A 45 2.96 -0.73 -4.18
C LEU A 45 1.56 -0.34 -4.69
N GLY A 46 0.83 0.44 -3.89
CA GLY A 46 -0.46 0.95 -4.24
C GLY A 46 -0.58 2.43 -3.90
N SER A 47 -0.89 3.24 -4.91
CA SER A 47 -0.98 4.69 -4.81
C SER A 47 -2.42 5.21 -4.80
N GLY A 48 -3.42 4.31 -4.92
CA GLY A 48 -4.85 4.61 -4.85
C GLY A 48 -5.43 4.51 -3.45
N GLY A 49 -6.64 5.02 -3.30
CA GLY A 49 -7.51 4.88 -2.13
C GLY A 49 -8.66 3.89 -2.38
N PRO A 50 -9.84 4.07 -1.75
CA PRO A 50 -10.95 3.15 -1.84
C PRO A 50 -11.66 3.14 -3.21
N ALA A 51 -11.52 4.20 -4.00
CA ALA A 51 -12.12 4.27 -5.33
C ALA A 51 -11.38 3.37 -6.32
N LEU A 52 -12.11 2.65 -7.15
CA LEU A 52 -11.51 1.83 -8.19
C LEU A 52 -10.75 2.68 -9.21
N SER A 53 -9.52 2.28 -9.49
CA SER A 53 -8.70 2.84 -10.55
C SER A 53 -8.04 1.69 -11.31
N PRO A 54 -8.04 1.68 -12.65
CA PRO A 54 -7.36 0.66 -13.43
C PRO A 54 -5.84 0.73 -13.30
N GLU A 55 -5.30 1.88 -12.88
CA GLU A 55 -3.87 2.16 -12.84
C GLU A 55 -3.27 2.09 -11.43
N ARG A 56 -4.12 2.13 -10.39
CA ARG A 56 -3.69 2.25 -9.00
C ARG A 56 -4.27 1.13 -8.14
N ALA A 57 -3.43 0.31 -7.56
CA ALA A 57 -3.78 -0.51 -6.41
C ALA A 57 -4.07 0.36 -5.19
N SER A 58 -4.83 -0.15 -4.23
CA SER A 58 -5.08 0.54 -2.97
C SER A 58 -3.82 0.64 -2.11
N ALA A 59 -3.85 1.47 -1.08
CA ALA A 59 -2.69 1.89 -0.31
C ALA A 59 -1.79 0.75 0.17
N SER A 60 -0.51 0.80 -0.22
CA SER A 60 0.54 -0.08 0.28
C SER A 60 1.93 0.45 -0.06
N TYR A 61 2.88 0.29 0.86
CA TYR A 61 4.23 0.83 0.70
C TYR A 61 5.27 -0.16 1.21
N LEU A 62 6.36 -0.34 0.46
CA LEU A 62 7.54 -1.09 0.87
C LEU A 62 8.69 -0.14 1.22
N LEU A 63 9.40 -0.45 2.28
CA LEU A 63 10.67 0.16 2.61
C LEU A 63 11.81 -0.83 2.35
N TRP A 64 12.68 -0.46 1.42
CA TRP A 64 13.88 -1.20 1.06
C TRP A 64 15.08 -0.64 1.81
N ILE A 65 15.90 -1.53 2.40
CA ILE A 65 17.17 -1.18 3.05
C ILE A 65 18.24 -2.15 2.58
N GLY A 66 19.31 -1.63 2.02
CA GLY A 66 20.40 -2.45 1.51
C GLY A 66 19.96 -3.50 0.49
N GLY A 67 18.99 -3.17 -0.35
CA GLY A 67 18.47 -4.06 -1.39
C GLY A 67 17.47 -5.11 -0.91
N GLN A 68 17.03 -5.09 0.36
CA GLN A 68 16.03 -6.00 0.93
C GLN A 68 14.78 -5.23 1.37
N ALA A 69 13.60 -5.77 1.06
CA ALA A 69 12.32 -5.23 1.52
C ALA A 69 12.17 -5.52 3.03
N ARG A 70 12.34 -4.51 3.88
CA ARG A 70 12.37 -4.68 5.33
C ARG A 70 11.06 -4.37 6.03
N MET A 71 10.29 -3.44 5.50
CA MET A 71 9.01 -3.07 6.12
C MET A 71 7.95 -2.91 5.05
N LEU A 72 6.76 -3.41 5.36
CA LEU A 72 5.55 -3.19 4.58
C LEU A 72 4.58 -2.35 5.42
N VAL A 73 4.04 -1.29 4.85
CA VAL A 73 2.98 -0.47 5.45
C VAL A 73 1.72 -0.65 4.61
N ASP A 74 0.66 -1.13 5.25
CA ASP A 74 -0.62 -1.48 4.67
C ASP A 74 -0.56 -2.54 3.55
N MET A 75 -1.69 -3.16 3.25
CA MET A 75 -1.84 -4.18 2.24
C MET A 75 -3.24 -4.12 1.63
N GLY A 76 -3.51 -3.01 0.93
CA GLY A 76 -4.79 -2.77 0.28
C GLY A 76 -4.99 -3.59 -0.99
N GLY A 77 -6.19 -3.50 -1.56
CA GLY A 77 -6.58 -4.30 -2.73
C GLY A 77 -5.70 -4.07 -3.95
N GLY A 78 -5.18 -5.14 -4.54
CA GLY A 78 -4.23 -5.12 -5.67
C GLY A 78 -2.76 -5.00 -5.25
N ALA A 79 -2.47 -4.69 -3.99
CA ALA A 79 -1.10 -4.58 -3.49
C ALA A 79 -0.36 -5.93 -3.50
N TYR A 80 -1.08 -7.05 -3.37
CA TYR A 80 -0.48 -8.37 -3.47
C TYR A 80 0.16 -8.62 -4.85
N LEU A 81 -0.53 -8.25 -5.92
CA LEU A 81 0.02 -8.33 -7.28
C LEU A 81 1.27 -7.43 -7.41
N ARG A 82 1.21 -6.20 -6.91
CA ARG A 82 2.32 -5.24 -6.94
C ARG A 82 3.51 -5.71 -6.10
N PHE A 83 3.25 -6.36 -4.96
CA PHE A 83 4.30 -6.99 -4.15
C PHE A 83 5.07 -8.03 -4.98
N GLY A 84 4.37 -8.90 -5.71
CA GLY A 84 5.01 -9.84 -6.63
C GLY A 84 5.82 -9.14 -7.74
N GLN A 85 5.28 -8.08 -8.32
CA GLN A 85 5.95 -7.29 -9.37
C GLN A 85 7.16 -6.50 -8.86
N SER A 86 7.21 -6.15 -7.57
CA SER A 86 8.36 -5.48 -6.96
C SER A 86 9.58 -6.38 -6.80
N GLY A 87 9.42 -7.70 -6.89
CA GLY A 87 10.47 -8.67 -6.60
C GLY A 87 10.80 -8.81 -5.11
N ALA A 88 9.99 -8.23 -4.22
CA ALA A 88 10.13 -8.36 -2.78
C ALA A 88 9.87 -9.80 -2.33
N LYS A 89 10.53 -10.20 -1.25
CA LYS A 89 10.35 -11.51 -0.62
C LYS A 89 9.75 -11.33 0.76
N THR A 90 8.72 -12.11 1.08
CA THR A 90 8.12 -12.07 2.42
C THR A 90 9.10 -12.52 3.50
N SER A 91 10.09 -13.35 3.16
CA SER A 91 11.18 -13.76 4.07
C SER A 91 12.05 -12.59 4.55
N ASP A 92 12.16 -11.52 3.76
CA ASP A 92 13.01 -10.38 4.06
C ASP A 92 12.32 -9.33 4.96
N LEU A 93 10.98 -9.41 5.09
CA LEU A 93 10.21 -8.48 5.91
C LEU A 93 10.54 -8.64 7.40
N ALA A 94 10.97 -7.54 8.01
CA ALA A 94 11.19 -7.42 9.45
C ALA A 94 9.91 -7.00 10.18
N LEU A 95 9.03 -6.24 9.51
CA LEU A 95 7.80 -5.72 10.06
C LEU A 95 6.72 -5.55 8.98
N VAL A 96 5.50 -5.90 9.33
CA VAL A 96 4.27 -5.43 8.64
C VAL A 96 3.55 -4.47 9.58
N ALA A 97 3.25 -3.27 9.13
CA ALA A 97 2.57 -2.24 9.89
C ALA A 97 1.24 -1.89 9.22
N ILE A 98 0.13 -2.09 9.90
CA ILE A 98 -1.21 -1.75 9.43
C ILE A 98 -1.65 -0.46 10.08
N SER A 99 -1.98 0.53 9.25
CA SER A 99 -2.39 1.84 9.75
C SER A 99 -3.79 1.83 10.33
N HIS A 100 -4.75 1.22 9.65
CA HIS A 100 -6.13 1.07 10.10
C HIS A 100 -6.85 -0.04 9.32
N LEU A 101 -8.12 -0.31 9.65
CA LEU A 101 -8.83 -1.50 9.17
C LEU A 101 -9.83 -1.23 8.03
N HIS A 102 -9.72 -0.12 7.30
CA HIS A 102 -10.47 0.02 6.06
C HIS A 102 -10.01 -1.01 5.00
N PRO A 103 -10.91 -1.55 4.18
CA PRO A 103 -10.56 -2.59 3.21
C PRO A 103 -9.44 -2.19 2.23
N ASP A 104 -9.37 -0.94 1.84
CA ASP A 104 -8.32 -0.41 0.96
C ASP A 104 -6.94 -0.30 1.63
N HIS A 105 -6.82 -0.73 2.89
CA HIS A 105 -5.56 -0.85 3.62
C HIS A 105 -5.23 -2.28 4.05
N VAL A 106 -6.20 -3.22 4.03
CA VAL A 106 -5.98 -4.57 4.60
C VAL A 106 -6.49 -5.74 3.75
N SER A 107 -7.21 -5.50 2.64
CA SER A 107 -7.90 -6.57 1.92
C SER A 107 -6.98 -7.65 1.35
N ASP A 108 -5.74 -7.33 0.99
CA ASP A 108 -4.77 -8.30 0.46
C ASP A 108 -3.86 -8.93 1.54
N LEU A 109 -4.05 -8.56 2.82
CA LEU A 109 -3.26 -9.13 3.91
C LEU A 109 -3.35 -10.67 4.00
N PRO A 110 -4.51 -11.31 3.85
CA PRO A 110 -4.59 -12.78 3.83
C PRO A 110 -3.76 -13.41 2.70
N ALA A 111 -3.72 -12.78 1.52
CA ALA A 111 -2.93 -13.27 0.38
C ALA A 111 -1.42 -13.16 0.65
N LEU A 112 -0.96 -12.07 1.26
CA LEU A 112 0.44 -11.91 1.69
C LEU A 112 0.84 -12.98 2.71
N LEU A 113 -0.03 -13.26 3.69
CA LEU A 113 0.25 -14.27 4.71
C LEU A 113 0.24 -15.68 4.13
N TRP A 114 -0.63 -15.96 3.16
CA TRP A 114 -0.62 -17.22 2.43
C TRP A 114 0.68 -17.40 1.63
N LEU A 115 1.18 -16.38 0.95
CA LEU A 115 2.49 -16.41 0.29
C LEU A 115 3.62 -16.66 1.30
N SER A 116 3.52 -16.09 2.50
CA SER A 116 4.51 -16.23 3.57
C SER A 116 4.50 -17.66 4.18
N HIS A 117 3.39 -18.36 4.07
CA HIS A 117 3.13 -19.64 4.79
C HIS A 117 4.16 -20.71 4.53
N THR A 118 4.69 -20.79 3.31
CA THR A 118 5.63 -21.84 2.90
C THR A 118 7.10 -21.39 2.90
N VAL A 119 7.37 -20.10 3.05
CA VAL A 119 8.73 -19.55 2.88
C VAL A 119 9.30 -18.92 4.14
N ARG A 120 8.47 -18.63 5.16
CA ARG A 120 8.96 -18.07 6.43
C ARG A 120 9.12 -19.15 7.49
N THR A 121 10.28 -19.12 8.14
CA THR A 121 10.59 -19.97 9.30
C THR A 121 10.46 -19.21 10.62
N GLU A 122 10.75 -17.89 10.59
CA GLU A 122 10.66 -17.04 11.77
C GLU A 122 9.32 -16.30 11.85
N PRO A 123 8.80 -16.03 13.05
CA PRO A 123 7.60 -15.24 13.23
C PRO A 123 7.71 -13.87 12.53
N LEU A 124 6.63 -13.45 11.87
CA LEU A 124 6.52 -12.13 11.25
C LEU A 124 5.98 -11.15 12.28
N PRO A 125 6.76 -10.16 12.72
CA PRO A 125 6.23 -9.05 13.49
C PRO A 125 5.17 -8.30 12.68
N ILE A 126 4.00 -8.11 13.29
CA ILE A 126 2.90 -7.36 12.69
C ILE A 126 2.27 -6.46 13.73
N VAL A 127 2.05 -5.20 13.37
CA VAL A 127 1.50 -4.19 14.26
C VAL A 127 0.29 -3.49 13.64
N GLY A 128 -0.69 -3.15 14.45
CA GLY A 128 -1.85 -2.40 14.05
C GLY A 128 -2.51 -1.64 15.21
N PRO A 129 -3.63 -0.93 14.97
CA PRO A 129 -4.27 -0.09 15.94
C PRO A 129 -5.02 -0.88 17.03
N SER A 130 -5.06 -0.34 18.25
CA SER A 130 -6.04 -0.74 19.26
C SER A 130 -7.45 -0.34 18.84
N ALA A 131 -8.47 -0.83 19.53
CA ALA A 131 -9.82 -0.31 19.40
C ALA A 131 -9.88 1.16 19.86
N GLY A 132 -10.62 1.98 19.14
CA GLY A 132 -10.94 3.35 19.58
C GLY A 132 -11.98 3.35 20.71
N LYS A 133 -11.99 4.41 21.55
CA LYS A 133 -13.04 4.57 22.55
C LYS A 133 -14.34 5.00 21.89
N GLY A 134 -15.38 4.15 21.99
CA GLY A 134 -16.77 4.54 21.81
C GLY A 134 -17.12 5.16 20.45
N ALA A 135 -16.33 4.92 19.44
CA ALA A 135 -16.64 5.32 18.09
C ALA A 135 -17.73 4.40 17.55
N ALA A 136 -18.99 4.74 17.81
CA ALA A 136 -20.10 4.15 17.10
C ALA A 136 -20.00 4.58 15.65
N GLY A 137 -19.91 3.63 14.72
CA GLY A 137 -20.03 3.88 13.30
C GLY A 137 -21.38 4.50 12.93
N PRO A 138 -21.66 4.74 11.63
CA PRO A 138 -22.91 5.37 11.17
C PRO A 138 -24.17 4.64 11.65
N THR A 139 -24.09 3.37 12.00
CA THR A 139 -25.18 2.55 12.53
C THR A 139 -25.23 2.50 14.06
N GLY A 140 -24.34 3.19 14.76
CA GLY A 140 -24.29 3.23 16.22
C GLY A 140 -23.62 2.03 16.89
N ASN A 141 -23.28 0.98 16.14
CA ASN A 141 -22.73 -0.29 16.63
C ASN A 141 -21.34 -0.66 16.07
N ASP A 142 -20.85 0.10 15.10
CA ASP A 142 -19.62 -0.24 14.40
C ASP A 142 -18.40 0.35 15.10
N VAL A 143 -18.02 -0.25 16.20
CA VAL A 143 -16.68 -0.04 16.74
C VAL A 143 -15.74 -0.92 15.91
N ALA A 144 -14.77 -0.33 15.23
CA ALA A 144 -13.71 -1.12 14.60
C ALA A 144 -13.03 -1.97 15.69
N PRO A 145 -12.87 -3.28 15.49
CA PRO A 145 -12.19 -4.11 16.47
C PRO A 145 -10.73 -3.65 16.62
N ASP A 146 -10.09 -4.01 17.73
CA ASP A 146 -8.63 -3.95 17.77
C ASP A 146 -8.02 -4.90 16.73
N PHE A 147 -6.77 -4.63 16.37
CA PHE A 147 -6.09 -5.38 15.32
C PHE A 147 -5.96 -6.88 15.62
N GLN A 148 -5.73 -7.26 16.88
CA GLN A 148 -5.65 -8.69 17.25
C GLN A 148 -7.00 -9.40 17.07
N THR A 149 -8.10 -8.75 17.48
CA THR A 149 -9.46 -9.27 17.26
C THR A 149 -9.77 -9.37 15.75
N PHE A 150 -9.36 -8.38 14.94
CA PHE A 150 -9.49 -8.43 13.48
C PHE A 150 -8.77 -9.66 12.91
N LEU A 151 -7.50 -9.88 13.29
CA LEU A 151 -6.74 -11.03 12.84
C LEU A 151 -7.36 -12.37 13.31
N SER A 152 -7.89 -12.40 14.52
CA SER A 152 -8.57 -13.61 15.04
C SER A 152 -9.82 -13.95 14.22
N ARG A 153 -10.62 -12.94 13.83
CA ARG A 153 -11.79 -13.16 12.95
C ARG A 153 -11.39 -13.70 11.57
N LEU A 154 -10.20 -13.34 11.09
CA LEU A 154 -9.70 -13.85 9.82
C LEU A 154 -9.06 -15.24 9.94
N PHE A 155 -8.30 -15.53 10.99
CA PHE A 155 -7.34 -16.62 11.04
C PHE A 155 -7.50 -17.56 12.24
N ASP A 156 -8.56 -17.45 13.05
CA ASP A 156 -8.81 -18.45 14.10
C ASP A 156 -9.00 -19.84 13.49
N GLU A 157 -8.39 -20.86 14.09
CA GLU A 157 -8.39 -22.24 13.57
C GLU A 157 -9.81 -22.83 13.42
N LYS A 158 -10.76 -22.41 14.27
CA LYS A 158 -12.10 -22.96 14.33
C LYS A 158 -13.16 -22.09 13.68
N SER A 159 -13.01 -20.78 13.81
CA SER A 159 -14.05 -19.80 13.46
C SER A 159 -13.59 -18.71 12.49
N GLY A 160 -12.31 -18.66 12.15
CA GLY A 160 -11.75 -17.67 11.23
C GLY A 160 -12.21 -17.89 9.80
N ALA A 161 -12.27 -16.79 9.02
CA ALA A 161 -12.63 -16.83 7.61
C ALA A 161 -11.61 -17.61 6.75
N PHE A 162 -10.32 -17.60 7.14
CA PHE A 162 -9.22 -18.29 6.46
C PHE A 162 -8.59 -19.32 7.40
N GLN A 163 -9.31 -20.39 7.74
CA GLN A 163 -8.86 -21.45 8.67
C GLN A 163 -7.55 -22.12 8.21
N VAL A 164 -7.26 -22.11 6.92
CA VAL A 164 -5.98 -22.59 6.35
C VAL A 164 -4.77 -21.84 6.91
N LEU A 165 -4.95 -20.62 7.43
CA LEU A 165 -3.96 -19.81 8.12
C LEU A 165 -4.10 -19.85 9.65
N GLY A 166 -4.89 -20.77 10.19
CA GLY A 166 -5.20 -20.84 11.61
C GLY A 166 -3.98 -20.93 12.53
N GLY A 167 -2.91 -21.57 12.08
CA GLY A 167 -1.65 -21.62 12.82
C GLY A 167 -0.91 -20.28 12.96
N ALA A 168 -1.30 -19.25 12.23
CA ALA A 168 -0.60 -17.96 12.21
C ALA A 168 -0.64 -17.22 13.56
N LEU A 169 -1.68 -17.40 14.36
CA LEU A 169 -1.88 -16.70 15.65
C LEU A 169 -1.38 -17.51 16.86
N GLY A 170 -0.38 -18.36 16.70
CA GLY A 170 0.21 -19.13 17.81
C GLY A 170 -0.13 -20.61 17.76
N GLY A 171 -0.69 -21.09 16.67
CA GLY A 171 -0.96 -22.52 16.44
C GLY A 171 0.30 -23.38 16.33
N LYS A 172 0.12 -24.69 16.50
CA LYS A 172 1.15 -25.71 16.28
C LYS A 172 1.12 -26.08 14.80
N GLY A 173 1.96 -25.48 13.98
CA GLY A 173 2.00 -25.79 12.54
C GLY A 173 3.28 -25.31 11.87
N ASN A 174 3.52 -25.79 10.65
CA ASN A 174 4.70 -25.45 9.84
C ASN A 174 4.48 -24.22 8.94
N GLY A 175 3.51 -23.39 9.23
CA GLY A 175 3.18 -22.22 8.41
C GLY A 175 3.71 -20.90 8.98
N VAL A 176 3.27 -19.78 8.35
CA VAL A 176 3.57 -18.45 8.85
C VAL A 176 3.06 -18.29 10.29
N ARG A 177 3.90 -17.74 11.14
CA ARG A 177 3.54 -17.35 12.52
C ARG A 177 3.64 -15.85 12.63
N LEU A 178 2.71 -15.23 13.36
CA LEU A 178 2.66 -13.79 13.58
C LEU A 178 3.06 -13.46 15.01
N ASN A 179 3.91 -12.46 15.16
CA ASN A 179 4.12 -11.79 16.44
C ASN A 179 3.31 -10.49 16.42
N VAL A 180 2.08 -10.57 16.95
CA VAL A 180 1.08 -9.50 16.86
C VAL A 180 1.27 -8.51 17.99
N SER A 181 1.28 -7.23 17.68
CA SER A 181 1.21 -6.14 18.64
C SER A 181 0.16 -5.11 18.24
N THR A 182 -0.43 -4.44 19.25
CA THR A 182 -1.38 -3.36 19.06
C THR A 182 -0.86 -2.08 19.71
N VAL A 183 -1.16 -0.93 19.09
CA VAL A 183 -0.81 0.39 19.59
C VAL A 183 -2.05 1.10 20.04
N ASP A 184 -2.03 1.63 21.27
CA ASP A 184 -3.12 2.47 21.79
C ASP A 184 -3.17 3.79 20.97
N VAL A 185 -4.21 3.91 20.12
CA VAL A 185 -4.42 5.10 19.28
C VAL A 185 -4.76 6.37 20.07
N LEU A 186 -5.12 6.23 21.36
CA LEU A 186 -5.48 7.34 22.23
C LEU A 186 -4.29 7.88 23.03
N LYS A 187 -3.15 7.18 22.96
CA LYS A 187 -1.94 7.64 23.61
C LYS A 187 -1.43 8.95 22.98
N ALA A 188 -1.15 9.92 23.84
CA ALA A 188 -0.73 11.24 23.39
C ALA A 188 0.67 11.25 22.74
N GLU A 189 1.55 10.33 23.19
CA GLU A 189 2.94 10.27 22.78
C GLU A 189 3.19 9.13 21.78
N PRO A 190 4.13 9.31 20.83
CA PRO A 190 4.52 8.24 19.92
C PRO A 190 5.01 7.00 20.67
N THR A 191 4.65 5.82 20.16
CA THR A 191 5.06 4.53 20.73
C THR A 191 6.06 3.85 19.80
N THR A 192 7.24 3.47 20.30
CA THR A 192 8.17 2.62 19.55
C THR A 192 7.56 1.23 19.39
N VAL A 193 7.40 0.77 18.16
CA VAL A 193 6.75 -0.50 17.81
C VAL A 193 7.73 -1.54 17.27
N PHE A 194 8.89 -1.08 16.78
CA PHE A 194 9.93 -1.97 16.27
C PHE A 194 11.29 -1.27 16.32
N GLU A 195 12.33 -2.02 16.69
CA GLU A 195 13.72 -1.59 16.60
C GLU A 195 14.60 -2.80 16.22
N GLY A 196 15.31 -2.70 15.11
CA GLY A 196 16.16 -3.76 14.60
C GLY A 196 16.33 -3.71 13.09
N GLN A 197 17.29 -4.46 12.57
CA GLN A 197 17.57 -4.60 11.13
C GLN A 197 17.72 -3.25 10.38
N GLY A 198 18.28 -2.22 11.05
CA GLY A 198 18.43 -0.89 10.48
C GLY A 198 17.17 -0.03 10.49
N LEU A 199 16.14 -0.45 11.22
CA LEU A 199 14.87 0.27 11.39
C LEU A 199 14.66 0.64 12.85
N LYS A 200 14.18 1.87 13.10
CA LYS A 200 13.45 2.23 14.30
C LYS A 200 12.10 2.79 13.88
N VAL A 201 11.03 2.15 14.31
CA VAL A 201 9.65 2.49 13.92
C VAL A 201 8.88 2.96 15.13
N THR A 202 8.28 4.15 15.01
CA THR A 202 7.35 4.70 15.98
C THR A 202 5.98 4.89 15.35
N ALA A 203 4.92 4.78 16.15
CA ALA A 203 3.55 4.98 15.73
C ALA A 203 2.88 6.05 16.59
N LEU A 204 2.00 6.84 15.97
CA LEU A 204 1.19 7.88 16.61
C LEU A 204 -0.28 7.68 16.20
N GLY A 205 -1.19 7.70 17.17
CA GLY A 205 -2.64 7.75 16.89
C GLY A 205 -3.03 9.07 16.25
N ILE A 206 -3.82 9.02 15.17
CA ILE A 206 -4.25 10.19 14.40
C ILE A 206 -5.75 10.16 14.12
N PRO A 207 -6.42 11.31 13.93
CA PRO A 207 -7.86 11.36 13.72
C PRO A 207 -8.25 11.01 12.28
N HIS A 208 -9.08 9.99 12.13
CA HIS A 208 -9.69 9.56 10.87
C HIS A 208 -11.16 9.18 11.11
N ALA A 209 -12.02 10.19 11.29
CA ALA A 209 -13.38 10.03 11.80
C ALA A 209 -13.41 9.08 13.02
N ASN A 210 -14.16 7.98 12.94
CA ASN A 210 -14.30 6.99 14.01
C ASN A 210 -13.35 5.80 13.87
N MET A 211 -12.52 5.76 12.81
CA MET A 211 -11.62 4.66 12.56
C MET A 211 -10.32 4.83 13.36
N PRO A 212 -9.98 3.90 14.28
CA PRO A 212 -8.68 3.89 14.95
C PRO A 212 -7.56 3.81 13.93
N THR A 213 -6.70 4.83 13.87
CA THR A 213 -5.72 4.99 12.81
C THR A 213 -4.36 5.41 13.38
N LEU A 214 -3.30 4.86 12.79
CA LEU A 214 -1.91 5.11 13.13
C LEU A 214 -1.16 5.74 11.98
N ALA A 215 -0.40 6.79 12.25
CA ALA A 215 0.73 7.20 11.43
C ALA A 215 2.00 6.48 11.89
N TYR A 216 2.93 6.24 10.96
CA TYR A 216 4.22 5.61 11.25
C TYR A 216 5.38 6.51 10.86
N ARG A 217 6.37 6.64 11.74
CA ARG A 217 7.66 7.26 11.46
C ARG A 217 8.75 6.21 11.51
N VAL A 218 9.57 6.15 10.49
CA VAL A 218 10.67 5.20 10.36
C VAL A 218 11.98 5.97 10.26
N GLU A 219 12.87 5.70 11.18
CA GLU A 219 14.26 6.17 11.15
C GLU A 219 15.15 5.04 10.62
N THR A 220 16.03 5.39 9.71
CA THR A 220 17.07 4.51 9.15
C THR A 220 18.42 5.23 9.14
N PRO A 221 19.57 4.53 9.01
CA PRO A 221 20.86 5.19 8.83
C PRO A 221 20.92 6.13 7.60
N ALA A 222 20.06 5.91 6.60
CA ALA A 222 20.01 6.71 5.38
C ALA A 222 19.01 7.88 5.45
N GLY A 223 18.25 8.03 6.52
CA GLY A 223 17.24 9.08 6.68
C GLY A 223 15.94 8.58 7.25
N SER A 224 14.93 9.46 7.26
CA SER A 224 13.63 9.21 7.88
C SER A 224 12.48 9.34 6.87
N VAL A 225 11.46 8.50 7.06
CA VAL A 225 10.20 8.57 6.32
C VAL A 225 9.01 8.52 7.26
N VAL A 226 8.00 9.33 6.98
CA VAL A 226 6.72 9.32 7.70
C VAL A 226 5.62 8.92 6.73
N PHE A 227 4.86 7.91 7.13
CA PHE A 227 3.61 7.48 6.49
C PHE A 227 2.46 8.08 7.30
N SER A 228 1.76 9.06 6.72
CA SER A 228 0.69 9.75 7.44
C SER A 228 -0.54 8.89 7.65
N SER A 229 -0.70 7.83 6.85
CA SER A 229 -2.01 7.17 6.70
C SER A 229 -3.13 8.17 6.37
N ASP A 230 -4.38 7.75 6.57
CA ASP A 230 -5.55 8.59 6.36
C ASP A 230 -5.82 9.43 7.61
N GLN A 231 -5.99 10.73 7.42
CA GLN A 231 -6.24 11.65 8.53
C GLN A 231 -6.94 12.93 8.06
N ASN A 232 -7.64 13.59 8.95
CA ASN A 232 -8.28 14.87 8.64
C ASN A 232 -7.36 16.10 8.83
N GLY A 233 -6.15 15.90 9.34
CA GLY A 233 -5.14 16.95 9.49
C GLY A 233 -5.38 17.92 10.66
N THR A 234 -6.23 17.56 11.62
CA THR A 234 -6.58 18.45 12.74
C THR A 234 -5.71 18.27 13.99
N ASP A 235 -4.96 17.17 14.11
CA ASP A 235 -4.09 16.93 15.27
C ASP A 235 -2.75 17.66 15.12
N PRO A 236 -2.46 18.66 15.97
CA PRO A 236 -1.19 19.39 15.91
C PRO A 236 0.03 18.52 16.24
N LYS A 237 -0.13 17.41 16.96
CA LYS A 237 0.95 16.47 17.30
C LYS A 237 1.55 15.82 16.06
N PHE A 238 0.75 15.67 15.00
CA PHE A 238 1.25 15.11 13.74
C PHE A 238 2.37 15.97 13.14
N VAL A 239 2.29 17.31 13.27
CA VAL A 239 3.36 18.21 12.79
C VAL A 239 4.68 17.92 13.50
N ASP A 240 4.65 17.73 14.82
CA ASP A 240 5.84 17.39 15.60
C ASP A 240 6.34 15.96 15.29
N PHE A 241 5.43 15.03 15.10
CA PHE A 241 5.74 13.66 14.71
C PHE A 241 6.43 13.58 13.33
N ALA A 242 6.01 14.40 12.37
CA ALA A 242 6.58 14.48 11.03
C ALA A 242 7.78 15.44 10.93
N ARG A 243 8.14 16.14 12.01
CA ARG A 243 9.14 17.20 12.00
C ARG A 243 10.48 16.72 11.43
N ASP A 244 11.00 17.55 10.49
CA ASP A 244 12.29 17.37 9.82
C ASP A 244 12.46 15.99 9.12
N ALA A 245 11.36 15.30 8.79
CA ALA A 245 11.43 14.06 8.02
C ALA A 245 12.04 14.30 6.63
N ASP A 246 12.88 13.36 6.17
CA ASP A 246 13.43 13.44 4.82
C ASP A 246 12.36 13.22 3.77
N THR A 247 11.39 12.32 4.05
CA THR A 247 10.23 12.08 3.18
C THR A 247 8.95 11.97 4.02
N LEU A 248 7.91 12.70 3.64
CA LEU A 248 6.54 12.53 4.15
C LEU A 248 5.65 11.99 3.03
N ILE A 249 4.89 10.94 3.33
CA ILE A 249 3.88 10.40 2.42
C ILE A 249 2.51 10.74 2.99
N MET A 250 1.70 11.47 2.22
CA MET A 250 0.35 11.91 2.59
C MET A 250 -0.68 11.48 1.55
N HIS A 251 -1.93 11.35 1.98
CA HIS A 251 -3.05 11.06 1.10
C HIS A 251 -3.50 12.28 0.27
N MET A 252 -4.17 12.02 -0.89
CA MET A 252 -4.79 13.02 -1.76
C MET A 252 -6.17 12.54 -2.20
N GLN A 253 -7.13 12.56 -1.28
CA GLN A 253 -8.43 11.91 -1.46
C GLN A 253 -9.57 12.88 -1.79
N VAL A 254 -9.47 14.15 -1.39
CA VAL A 254 -10.54 15.12 -1.51
C VAL A 254 -10.16 16.29 -2.41
N PRO A 255 -11.14 16.92 -3.12
CA PRO A 255 -10.89 18.06 -4.00
C PRO A 255 -10.34 19.29 -3.26
N ALA A 256 -9.74 20.20 -4.03
CA ALA A 256 -9.39 21.54 -3.56
C ALA A 256 -10.61 22.27 -2.97
N GLY A 257 -10.38 23.06 -1.91
CA GLY A 257 -11.44 23.81 -1.24
C GLY A 257 -12.38 22.97 -0.36
N THR A 258 -12.14 21.65 -0.21
CA THR A 258 -12.92 20.82 0.72
C THR A 258 -12.77 21.36 2.15
N ALA A 259 -13.89 21.62 2.82
CA ALA A 259 -13.93 22.06 4.20
C ALA A 259 -14.39 20.95 5.14
N ASN A 260 -13.77 20.87 6.34
CA ASN A 260 -14.22 20.04 7.48
C ASN A 260 -14.53 18.57 7.13
N ASN A 261 -13.74 17.96 6.28
CA ASN A 261 -13.88 16.51 6.03
C ASN A 261 -13.32 15.73 7.23
N PRO A 262 -14.13 14.86 7.89
CA PRO A 262 -13.68 14.15 9.08
C PRO A 262 -12.68 13.02 8.77
N LEU A 263 -12.63 12.55 7.53
CA LEU A 263 -11.79 11.43 7.09
C LEU A 263 -10.46 11.90 6.53
N HIS A 264 -10.46 12.94 5.66
CA HIS A 264 -9.29 13.30 4.86
C HIS A 264 -9.00 14.81 4.91
N ALA A 265 -7.74 15.15 5.10
CA ALA A 265 -7.27 16.51 5.03
C ALA A 265 -7.42 17.09 3.60
N ALA A 266 -7.88 18.33 3.51
CA ALA A 266 -7.90 19.05 2.24
C ALA A 266 -6.47 19.29 1.70
N PRO A 267 -6.28 19.44 0.38
CA PRO A 267 -4.96 19.61 -0.21
C PRO A 267 -4.14 20.75 0.39
N ALA A 268 -4.74 21.93 0.63
CA ALA A 268 -4.07 23.05 1.30
C ALA A 268 -3.69 22.72 2.77
N VAL A 269 -4.46 21.86 3.46
CA VAL A 269 -4.11 21.39 4.82
C VAL A 269 -2.89 20.45 4.74
N VAL A 270 -2.89 19.51 3.79
CA VAL A 270 -1.73 18.62 3.52
C VAL A 270 -0.47 19.46 3.28
N GLY A 271 -0.56 20.50 2.43
CA GLY A 271 0.55 21.41 2.17
C GLY A 271 1.04 22.12 3.44
N ARG A 272 0.12 22.67 4.25
CA ARG A 272 0.49 23.33 5.53
C ARG A 272 1.12 22.39 6.53
N LEU A 273 0.63 21.15 6.67
CA LEU A 273 1.24 20.15 7.54
C LEU A 273 2.69 19.86 7.12
N ALA A 274 2.92 19.61 5.83
CA ALA A 274 4.26 19.37 5.29
C ALA A 274 5.19 20.58 5.49
N GLN A 275 4.70 21.81 5.26
CA GLN A 275 5.47 23.04 5.44
C GLN A 275 5.83 23.27 6.92
N ASN A 276 4.86 23.15 7.82
CA ASN A 276 5.06 23.36 9.26
C ASN A 276 5.95 22.30 9.88
N ALA A 277 5.88 21.04 9.40
CA ALA A 277 6.78 19.97 9.80
C ALA A 277 8.17 20.09 9.18
N ARG A 278 8.41 21.02 8.26
CA ARG A 278 9.69 21.24 7.57
C ARG A 278 10.21 19.97 6.89
N VAL A 279 9.31 19.17 6.30
CA VAL A 279 9.72 17.95 5.61
C VAL A 279 10.55 18.32 4.36
N ARG A 280 11.57 17.53 4.05
CA ARG A 280 12.44 17.80 2.91
C ARG A 280 11.78 17.45 1.58
N ARG A 281 10.87 16.46 1.57
CA ARG A 281 10.09 16.03 0.40
C ARG A 281 8.71 15.58 0.82
N LEU A 282 7.71 15.93 0.02
CA LEU A 282 6.35 15.44 0.15
C LEU A 282 6.02 14.52 -1.03
N ILE A 283 5.48 13.34 -0.75
CA ILE A 283 4.88 12.45 -1.73
C ILE A 283 3.38 12.41 -1.44
N VAL A 284 2.54 12.72 -2.41
CA VAL A 284 1.10 12.48 -2.31
C VAL A 284 0.78 11.12 -2.92
N SER A 285 0.06 10.30 -2.18
CA SER A 285 -0.38 8.95 -2.51
C SER A 285 -1.81 8.75 -2.05
N HIS A 286 -2.35 7.53 -2.00
CA HIS A 286 -3.74 7.30 -1.65
C HIS A 286 -4.68 8.24 -2.42
N ILE A 287 -4.51 8.24 -3.76
CA ILE A 287 -5.10 9.23 -4.65
C ILE A 287 -6.48 8.75 -5.08
N GLY A 288 -7.52 9.49 -4.66
CA GLY A 288 -8.90 9.28 -5.09
C GLY A 288 -9.37 10.23 -6.19
N LEU A 289 -8.47 11.06 -6.70
CA LEU A 289 -8.76 12.11 -7.67
C LEU A 289 -8.12 11.82 -9.02
N ALA A 290 -8.70 12.36 -10.11
CA ALA A 290 -8.16 12.20 -11.46
C ALA A 290 -8.36 13.49 -12.28
N GLY A 291 -7.60 13.60 -13.38
CA GLY A 291 -7.71 14.68 -14.36
C GLY A 291 -7.67 16.07 -13.75
N PRO A 292 -8.51 17.01 -14.24
CA PRO A 292 -8.49 18.41 -13.78
C PRO A 292 -8.74 18.59 -12.27
N VAL A 293 -9.47 17.66 -11.63
CA VAL A 293 -9.73 17.70 -10.17
C VAL A 293 -8.45 17.42 -9.39
N LEU A 294 -7.65 16.45 -9.83
CA LEU A 294 -6.34 16.18 -9.23
C LEU A 294 -5.36 17.34 -9.45
N GLU A 295 -5.36 17.92 -10.65
CA GLU A 295 -4.51 19.07 -10.98
C GLU A 295 -4.83 20.27 -10.07
N ALA A 296 -6.11 20.58 -9.86
CA ALA A 296 -6.55 21.64 -8.96
C ALA A 296 -6.14 21.33 -7.50
N ALA A 297 -6.26 20.09 -7.04
CA ALA A 297 -5.84 19.68 -5.71
C ALA A 297 -4.31 19.84 -5.52
N ILE A 298 -3.51 19.49 -6.52
CA ILE A 298 -2.05 19.67 -6.51
C ILE A 298 -1.70 21.17 -6.49
N ALA A 299 -2.41 22.01 -7.25
CA ALA A 299 -2.19 23.46 -7.23
C ALA A 299 -2.51 24.07 -5.86
N ASP A 300 -3.62 23.66 -5.23
CA ASP A 300 -4.02 24.09 -3.89
C ASP A 300 -2.98 23.68 -2.82
N LEU A 301 -2.47 22.46 -2.91
CA LEU A 301 -1.39 21.97 -2.04
C LEU A 301 -0.11 22.79 -2.24
N LYS A 302 0.32 23.03 -3.49
CA LYS A 302 1.53 23.80 -3.82
C LYS A 302 1.47 25.25 -3.37
N ALA A 303 0.28 25.84 -3.26
CA ALA A 303 0.11 27.17 -2.68
C ALA A 303 0.48 27.23 -1.20
N ALA A 304 0.47 26.08 -0.49
CA ALA A 304 0.76 25.95 0.93
C ALA A 304 2.07 25.23 1.26
N TYR A 305 2.74 24.59 0.28
CA TYR A 305 4.00 23.88 0.44
C TYR A 305 4.97 24.22 -0.69
N THR A 306 6.14 24.74 -0.34
CA THR A 306 7.16 25.19 -1.30
C THR A 306 8.28 24.17 -1.57
N GLY A 307 8.29 23.08 -0.83
CA GLY A 307 9.30 22.01 -0.98
C GLY A 307 9.04 21.10 -2.19
N PRO A 308 9.96 20.15 -2.43
CA PRO A 308 9.81 19.13 -3.48
C PRO A 308 8.56 18.29 -3.28
N LEU A 309 7.71 18.21 -4.31
CA LEU A 309 6.46 17.45 -4.34
C LEU A 309 6.52 16.38 -5.43
N THR A 310 6.12 15.15 -5.08
CA THR A 310 5.95 14.03 -6.01
C THR A 310 4.51 13.53 -5.94
N VAL A 311 3.89 13.29 -7.08
CA VAL A 311 2.63 12.56 -7.18
C VAL A 311 2.96 11.08 -7.34
N GLY A 312 2.57 10.27 -6.37
CA GLY A 312 2.89 8.86 -6.32
C GLY A 312 2.21 8.03 -7.41
N ALA A 313 2.90 7.02 -7.87
CA ALA A 313 2.39 6.02 -8.80
C ALA A 313 2.78 4.61 -8.33
N ASP A 314 2.00 3.60 -8.75
CA ASP A 314 2.30 2.20 -8.44
C ASP A 314 3.70 1.81 -8.92
N LEU A 315 4.38 1.02 -8.11
CA LEU A 315 5.76 0.54 -8.31
C LEU A 315 6.84 1.64 -8.35
N GLN A 316 6.50 2.89 -8.12
CA GLN A 316 7.47 3.98 -8.07
C GLN A 316 8.43 3.81 -6.91
N CYS A 317 9.74 3.91 -7.22
CA CYS A 317 10.83 3.93 -6.24
C CYS A 317 11.23 5.37 -5.95
N THR A 318 11.38 5.72 -4.68
CA THR A 318 11.88 7.04 -4.24
C THR A 318 12.92 6.84 -3.14
N PRO A 319 14.20 7.21 -3.33
CA PRO A 319 15.18 7.22 -2.24
C PRO A 319 14.68 8.07 -1.09
N ILE A 320 14.91 7.64 0.16
CA ILE A 320 14.47 8.41 1.35
C ILE A 320 15.15 9.78 1.38
N ARG A 321 16.45 9.81 1.13
CA ARG A 321 17.23 11.04 0.84
C ARG A 321 17.56 11.08 -0.64
N GLY A 322 17.30 12.20 -1.25
CA GLY A 322 17.71 12.51 -2.62
C GLY A 322 18.97 13.34 -2.64
#